data_dc6856d2762b0e6e8e59be7fa3ee4b36
#
_entry.id   dc6856d2762b0e6e8e59be7fa3ee4b36
#
_cell.length_a   1.000
_cell.length_b   1.000
_cell.length_c   1.000
_cell.angle_alpha   90.00
_cell.angle_beta   90.00
_cell.angle_gamma   90.00
#
_symmetry.space_group_name_H-M   'P 1'
#
loop_
_entity.id
_entity.type
_entity.pdbx_description
1 polymer ?
#
loop_
_entity_poly.entity_id
_entity_poly.type
_entity_poly.pdbx_seq_one_letter_code
_entity_poly.pdbx_strand_id
1 'polypeptide(L)'
;MKEVAFAAYTNPGQNEPGLEATYYYDPPNMTFPNGTYIAVVKVDRDTGETQVRRFVAVDDCGTIINPLVVEGQIHGGLTEGFAIAFMQEIQYDGEGNNLNTNFTDYLVPTSLETPHWELGNTITPSPHHPIGAKGVGESPNVGSPAAFVNAVIDALSPLGVRHIDMPVTRDKVWRAIRDAEAKTDRP
;
A
#
# COMPACT_ATOMS: atom_id res chain seq x y z
N MET A 1 30.79 10.72 27.47
CA MET A 1 29.38 11.09 27.74
C MET A 1 29.19 11.76 29.10
N LYS A 2 29.62 11.18 30.25
CA LYS A 2 29.43 11.81 31.58
C LYS A 2 30.09 13.19 31.69
N GLU A 3 31.30 13.34 31.19
CA GLU A 3 32.04 14.61 31.18
C GLU A 3 31.38 15.67 30.30
N VAL A 4 30.87 15.26 29.14
CA VAL A 4 30.14 16.15 28.22
C VAL A 4 28.85 16.64 28.87
N ALA A 5 28.09 15.72 29.49
CA ALA A 5 26.86 16.07 30.19
C ALA A 5 27.16 17.03 31.35
N PHE A 6 28.18 16.74 32.16
CA PHE A 6 28.58 17.61 33.26
C PHE A 6 28.97 19.01 32.76
N ALA A 7 29.82 19.10 31.72
CA ALA A 7 30.23 20.37 31.13
C ALA A 7 29.05 21.19 30.58
N ALA A 8 28.09 20.52 29.94
CA ALA A 8 26.91 21.17 29.37
C ALA A 8 26.04 21.90 30.42
N TYR A 9 26.02 21.39 31.66
CA TYR A 9 25.25 22.02 32.76
C TYR A 9 26.09 22.98 33.63
N THR A 10 27.38 22.73 33.76
CA THR A 10 28.23 23.48 34.71
C THR A 10 29.14 24.50 34.04
N ASN A 11 29.49 24.30 32.77
CA ASN A 11 30.37 25.22 32.02
C ASN A 11 29.94 25.30 30.53
N PRO A 12 28.71 25.77 30.23
CA PRO A 12 28.16 25.80 28.87
C PRO A 12 28.85 26.83 27.95
N GLY A 13 29.72 27.70 28.47
CA GLY A 13 30.37 28.75 27.67
C GLY A 13 29.36 29.79 27.19
N GLN A 14 29.22 29.94 25.85
CA GLN A 14 28.27 30.85 25.23
C GLN A 14 26.94 30.17 24.85
N ASN A 15 26.80 28.87 25.13
CA ASN A 15 25.58 28.11 24.84
C ASN A 15 24.64 28.15 26.05
N GLU A 16 23.38 27.84 25.80
CA GLU A 16 22.41 27.58 26.86
C GLU A 16 22.82 26.33 27.66
N PRO A 17 22.66 26.33 29.01
CA PRO A 17 22.92 25.14 29.81
C PRO A 17 22.03 23.97 29.43
N GLY A 18 22.62 22.75 29.37
CA GLY A 18 21.86 21.54 29.11
C GLY A 18 22.27 20.83 27.82
N LEU A 19 21.63 19.69 27.57
CA LEU A 19 21.81 18.87 26.37
C LEU A 19 20.52 18.85 25.51
N GLU A 20 19.69 19.85 25.69
CA GLU A 20 18.43 20.01 24.95
C GLU A 20 18.56 21.17 23.97
N ALA A 21 18.00 20.97 22.78
CA ALA A 21 17.85 22.04 21.81
C ALA A 21 16.47 21.87 21.11
N THR A 22 15.74 22.98 21.04
CA THR A 22 14.49 23.04 20.27
C THR A 22 14.76 23.82 19.00
N TYR A 23 14.45 23.20 17.87
CA TYR A 23 14.57 23.83 16.57
C TYR A 23 13.28 23.68 15.80
N TYR A 24 12.81 24.76 15.19
CA TYR A 24 11.64 24.77 14.32
C TYR A 24 12.12 24.82 12.88
N TYR A 25 11.72 23.82 12.10
CA TYR A 25 12.02 23.76 10.68
C TYR A 25 10.73 23.80 9.88
N ASP A 26 10.61 24.79 9.01
CA ASP A 26 9.50 24.93 8.09
C ASP A 26 9.99 24.57 6.68
N PRO A 27 9.59 23.40 6.13
CA PRO A 27 10.04 22.98 4.81
C PRO A 27 9.42 23.87 3.73
N PRO A 28 10.18 24.26 2.70
CA PRO A 28 9.69 25.16 1.63
C PRO A 28 8.60 24.52 0.76
N ASN A 29 8.46 23.21 0.76
CA ASN A 29 7.43 22.51 0.01
C ASN A 29 7.22 21.08 0.55
N MET A 30 6.14 20.42 0.11
CA MET A 30 5.86 19.02 0.38
C MET A 30 6.80 18.09 -0.37
N THR A 31 6.93 16.85 0.10
CA THR A 31 7.68 15.78 -0.55
C THR A 31 6.74 14.64 -0.93
N PHE A 32 6.90 14.11 -2.14
CA PHE A 32 6.05 13.02 -2.65
C PHE A 32 6.91 11.83 -3.05
N PRO A 33 6.60 10.61 -2.54
CA PRO A 33 7.21 9.38 -3.03
C PRO A 33 6.72 9.05 -4.43
N ASN A 34 7.39 8.10 -5.07
CA ASN A 34 6.96 7.48 -6.31
C ASN A 34 6.96 5.97 -6.13
N GLY A 35 6.11 5.25 -6.85
CA GLY A 35 6.11 3.80 -6.88
C GLY A 35 5.65 3.26 -8.22
N THR A 36 6.16 2.08 -8.56
CA THR A 36 5.72 1.30 -9.72
C THR A 36 5.41 -0.11 -9.27
N TYR A 37 4.23 -0.59 -9.64
CA TYR A 37 3.71 -1.88 -9.17
C TYR A 37 3.28 -2.73 -10.36
N ILE A 38 3.73 -3.99 -10.36
CA ILE A 38 3.41 -4.98 -11.39
C ILE A 38 2.79 -6.19 -10.70
N ALA A 39 1.56 -6.50 -11.03
CA ALA A 39 0.83 -7.66 -10.54
C ALA A 39 0.70 -8.72 -11.64
N VAL A 40 0.95 -9.98 -11.29
CA VAL A 40 0.66 -11.15 -12.12
C VAL A 40 -0.33 -12.01 -11.38
N VAL A 41 -1.50 -12.23 -11.97
CA VAL A 41 -2.58 -13.01 -11.37
C VAL A 41 -2.94 -14.22 -12.22
N LYS A 42 -3.51 -15.24 -11.57
CA LYS A 42 -4.21 -16.34 -12.21
C LYS A 42 -5.65 -16.32 -11.74
N VAL A 43 -6.59 -16.28 -12.67
CA VAL A 43 -8.03 -16.38 -12.39
C VAL A 43 -8.53 -17.76 -12.78
N ASP A 44 -9.19 -18.43 -11.85
CA ASP A 44 -9.92 -19.67 -12.11
C ASP A 44 -11.31 -19.32 -12.63
N ARG A 45 -11.60 -19.75 -13.86
CA ARG A 45 -12.86 -19.38 -14.55
C ARG A 45 -14.10 -20.06 -13.97
N ASP A 46 -13.94 -21.24 -13.38
CA ASP A 46 -15.06 -22.01 -12.86
C ASP A 46 -15.51 -21.50 -11.49
N THR A 47 -14.55 -21.00 -10.70
CA THR A 47 -14.77 -20.59 -9.31
C THR A 47 -14.67 -19.10 -9.06
N GLY A 48 -14.09 -18.32 -9.97
CA GLY A 48 -13.78 -16.91 -9.78
C GLY A 48 -12.60 -16.64 -8.84
N GLU A 49 -11.89 -17.69 -8.38
CA GLU A 49 -10.74 -17.53 -7.48
C GLU A 49 -9.61 -16.82 -8.20
N THR A 50 -9.08 -15.78 -7.57
CA THR A 50 -7.94 -15.02 -8.05
C THR A 50 -6.74 -15.29 -7.17
N GLN A 51 -5.66 -15.78 -7.76
CA GLN A 51 -4.38 -16.03 -7.10
C GLN A 51 -3.35 -15.02 -7.58
N VAL A 52 -2.75 -14.27 -6.67
CA VAL A 52 -1.59 -13.44 -6.95
C VAL A 52 -0.37 -14.35 -7.09
N ARG A 53 0.17 -14.44 -8.30
CA ARG A 53 1.32 -15.30 -8.63
C ARG A 53 2.65 -14.60 -8.39
N ARG A 54 2.70 -13.31 -8.69
CA ARG A 54 3.84 -12.42 -8.43
C ARG A 54 3.33 -11.01 -8.20
N PHE A 55 4.02 -10.29 -7.34
CA PHE A 55 3.84 -8.86 -7.21
C PHE A 55 5.21 -8.20 -7.03
N VAL A 56 5.56 -7.31 -7.93
CA VAL A 56 6.80 -6.54 -7.89
C VAL A 56 6.46 -5.11 -7.55
N ALA A 57 7.09 -4.60 -6.50
CA ALA A 57 6.95 -3.22 -6.05
C ALA A 57 8.31 -2.53 -6.06
N VAL A 58 8.41 -1.40 -6.72
CA VAL A 58 9.60 -0.54 -6.71
C VAL A 58 9.18 0.84 -6.23
N ASP A 59 9.61 1.20 -5.02
CA ASP A 59 9.29 2.46 -4.37
C ASP A 59 10.49 3.40 -4.33
N ASP A 60 10.22 4.70 -4.40
CA ASP A 60 11.20 5.77 -4.24
C ASP A 60 10.75 6.72 -3.13
N CYS A 61 11.33 6.56 -1.96
CA CYS A 61 11.12 7.46 -0.83
C CYS A 61 12.31 8.43 -0.63
N GLY A 62 13.08 8.69 -1.68
CA GLY A 62 14.29 9.51 -1.62
C GLY A 62 15.39 8.83 -0.80
N THR A 63 16.07 9.58 0.03
CA THR A 63 17.11 9.03 0.90
C THR A 63 16.51 8.10 1.96
N ILE A 64 16.90 6.83 1.93
CA ILE A 64 16.48 5.83 2.91
C ILE A 64 17.28 6.02 4.19
N ILE A 65 16.63 6.44 5.29
CA ILE A 65 17.27 6.66 6.59
C ILE A 65 17.43 5.33 7.34
N ASN A 66 16.37 4.53 7.38
CA ASN A 66 16.37 3.21 8.01
C ASN A 66 15.73 2.18 7.08
N PRO A 67 16.54 1.33 6.42
CA PRO A 67 16.03 0.34 5.46
C PRO A 67 14.99 -0.60 6.05
N LEU A 68 15.20 -1.09 7.28
CA LEU A 68 14.28 -2.02 7.95
C LEU A 68 12.88 -1.41 8.16
N VAL A 69 12.83 -0.13 8.55
CA VAL A 69 11.56 0.59 8.73
C VAL A 69 10.88 0.82 7.39
N VAL A 70 11.63 1.25 6.36
CA VAL A 70 11.09 1.48 5.02
C VAL A 70 10.53 0.19 4.42
N GLU A 71 11.27 -0.91 4.49
CA GLU A 71 10.82 -2.22 4.00
C GLU A 71 9.56 -2.69 4.75
N GLY A 72 9.52 -2.52 6.08
CA GLY A 72 8.34 -2.83 6.88
C GLY A 72 7.10 -2.02 6.48
N GLN A 73 7.26 -0.73 6.17
CA GLN A 73 6.16 0.11 5.67
C GLN A 73 5.68 -0.35 4.29
N ILE A 74 6.60 -0.73 3.41
CA ILE A 74 6.25 -1.24 2.07
C ILE A 74 5.48 -2.56 2.18
N HIS A 75 5.97 -3.53 2.95
CA HIS A 75 5.26 -4.79 3.19
C HIS A 75 3.86 -4.57 3.76
N GLY A 76 3.73 -3.72 4.76
CA GLY A 76 2.45 -3.39 5.38
C GLY A 76 1.48 -2.73 4.40
N GLY A 77 1.95 -1.72 3.66
CA GLY A 77 1.13 -1.01 2.69
C GLY A 77 0.68 -1.89 1.51
N LEU A 78 1.54 -2.80 1.03
CA LEU A 78 1.16 -3.77 -0.01
C LEU A 78 0.12 -4.77 0.49
N THR A 79 0.24 -5.22 1.75
CA THR A 79 -0.73 -6.12 2.39
C THR A 79 -2.10 -5.43 2.55
N GLU A 80 -2.11 -4.17 2.96
CA GLU A 80 -3.35 -3.38 3.03
C GLU A 80 -3.94 -3.14 1.65
N GLY A 81 -3.12 -2.81 0.65
CA GLY A 81 -3.59 -2.65 -0.72
C GLY A 81 -4.15 -3.94 -1.33
N PHE A 82 -3.60 -5.09 -0.97
CA PHE A 82 -4.17 -6.41 -1.30
C PHE A 82 -5.55 -6.59 -0.64
N ALA A 83 -5.66 -6.22 0.64
CA ALA A 83 -6.92 -6.29 1.37
C ALA A 83 -8.01 -5.41 0.74
N ILE A 84 -7.70 -4.17 0.38
CA ILE A 84 -8.61 -3.25 -0.31
C ILE A 84 -9.06 -3.83 -1.65
N ALA A 85 -8.12 -4.42 -2.40
CA ALA A 85 -8.44 -4.97 -3.72
C ALA A 85 -9.35 -6.19 -3.67
N PHE A 86 -9.22 -7.06 -2.66
CA PHE A 86 -9.85 -8.39 -2.70
C PHE A 86 -10.75 -8.73 -1.50
N MET A 87 -10.65 -8.04 -0.36
CA MET A 87 -11.24 -8.51 0.90
C MET A 87 -12.07 -7.47 1.64
N GLN A 88 -11.57 -6.24 1.77
CA GLN A 88 -12.20 -5.22 2.61
C GLN A 88 -13.39 -4.57 1.92
N GLU A 89 -14.53 -4.62 2.55
CA GLU A 89 -15.74 -3.95 2.09
C GLU A 89 -16.50 -3.38 3.29
N ILE A 90 -16.89 -2.12 3.20
CA ILE A 90 -17.81 -1.52 4.17
C ILE A 90 -19.20 -1.50 3.56
N GLN A 91 -20.13 -2.21 4.18
CA GLN A 91 -21.51 -2.31 3.72
C GLN A 91 -22.46 -1.61 4.68
N TYR A 92 -23.46 -0.95 4.14
CA TYR A 92 -24.51 -0.28 4.88
C TYR A 92 -25.87 -0.87 4.54
N ASP A 93 -26.77 -0.93 5.53
CA ASP A 93 -28.16 -1.25 5.29
C ASP A 93 -28.93 -0.04 4.68
N GLY A 94 -30.23 -0.24 4.41
CA GLY A 94 -31.08 0.82 3.86
C GLY A 94 -31.32 2.02 4.80
N GLU A 95 -30.94 1.90 6.05
CA GLU A 95 -31.04 2.94 7.08
C GLU A 95 -29.70 3.63 7.37
N GLY A 96 -28.61 3.17 6.72
CA GLY A 96 -27.27 3.73 6.87
C GLY A 96 -26.47 3.14 8.02
N ASN A 97 -26.91 2.03 8.62
CA ASN A 97 -26.12 1.34 9.64
C ASN A 97 -25.01 0.49 9.00
N ASN A 98 -23.80 0.55 9.57
CA ASN A 98 -22.68 -0.26 9.10
C ASN A 98 -22.89 -1.74 9.49
N LEU A 99 -22.83 -2.64 8.50
CA LEU A 99 -23.01 -4.07 8.67
C LEU A 99 -21.69 -4.80 8.99
N ASN A 100 -20.53 -4.21 8.66
CA ASN A 100 -19.19 -4.79 8.86
C ASN A 100 -18.52 -4.21 10.10
N THR A 101 -19.07 -4.48 11.28
CA THR A 101 -18.67 -3.83 12.55
C THR A 101 -17.62 -4.58 13.34
N ASN A 102 -17.18 -5.74 12.87
CA ASN A 102 -16.20 -6.59 13.53
C ASN A 102 -15.34 -7.36 12.52
N PHE A 103 -14.24 -8.01 12.96
CA PHE A 103 -13.31 -8.72 12.08
C PHE A 103 -13.85 -10.04 11.51
N THR A 104 -15.06 -10.47 11.84
CA THR A 104 -15.73 -11.57 11.15
C THR A 104 -16.30 -11.11 9.82
N ASP A 105 -16.77 -9.87 9.76
CA ASP A 105 -17.47 -9.30 8.61
C ASP A 105 -16.57 -8.34 7.82
N TYR A 106 -15.69 -7.59 8.51
CA TYR A 106 -14.64 -6.77 7.90
C TYR A 106 -13.34 -7.57 7.87
N LEU A 107 -13.02 -8.11 6.69
CA LEU A 107 -11.91 -9.06 6.54
C LEU A 107 -10.56 -8.33 6.50
N VAL A 108 -9.65 -8.75 7.38
CA VAL A 108 -8.25 -8.30 7.38
C VAL A 108 -7.38 -9.49 7.01
N PRO A 109 -6.45 -9.37 6.06
CA PRO A 109 -5.61 -10.50 5.65
C PRO A 109 -4.70 -10.95 6.78
N THR A 110 -4.56 -12.25 6.91
CA THR A 110 -3.56 -12.87 7.77
C THR A 110 -2.29 -13.19 6.96
N SER A 111 -1.29 -13.76 7.62
CA SER A 111 -0.07 -14.21 6.92
C SER A 111 -0.32 -15.33 5.90
N LEU A 112 -1.49 -15.98 5.93
CA LEU A 112 -1.85 -17.03 4.99
C LEU A 112 -2.36 -16.47 3.66
N GLU A 113 -3.09 -15.36 3.70
CA GLU A 113 -3.61 -14.69 2.50
C GLU A 113 -2.57 -13.76 1.87
N THR A 114 -1.66 -13.22 2.68
CA THR A 114 -0.66 -12.24 2.20
C THR A 114 0.32 -12.89 1.21
N PRO A 115 0.39 -12.42 -0.05
CA PRO A 115 1.36 -12.91 -1.00
C PRO A 115 2.81 -12.58 -0.62
N HIS A 116 3.75 -13.24 -1.28
CA HIS A 116 5.14 -12.83 -1.22
C HIS A 116 5.37 -11.60 -2.10
N TRP A 117 6.03 -10.57 -1.52
CA TRP A 117 6.33 -9.32 -2.21
C TRP A 117 7.77 -9.33 -2.73
N GLU A 118 7.96 -9.01 -4.01
CA GLU A 118 9.26 -8.78 -4.62
C GLU A 118 9.53 -7.28 -4.58
N LEU A 119 10.45 -6.84 -3.73
CA LEU A 119 10.69 -5.42 -3.47
C LEU A 119 11.95 -4.92 -4.17
N GLY A 120 11.88 -3.71 -4.68
CA GLY A 120 13.01 -2.92 -5.15
C GLY A 120 12.86 -1.47 -4.73
N ASN A 121 13.92 -0.70 -4.88
CA ASN A 121 13.87 0.74 -4.63
C ASN A 121 14.70 1.52 -5.63
N THR A 122 14.28 2.75 -5.89
CA THR A 122 15.09 3.79 -6.52
C THR A 122 15.28 4.94 -5.53
N ILE A 123 16.24 5.81 -5.80
CA ILE A 123 16.58 6.92 -4.90
C ILE A 123 16.62 8.21 -5.68
N THR A 124 15.58 9.02 -5.53
CA THR A 124 15.51 10.39 -6.03
C THR A 124 15.33 11.33 -4.84
N PRO A 125 16.41 11.93 -4.32
CA PRO A 125 16.32 12.78 -3.14
C PRO A 125 15.41 13.98 -3.36
N SER A 126 14.63 14.33 -2.33
CA SER A 126 13.85 15.56 -2.33
C SER A 126 14.77 16.78 -2.31
N PRO A 127 14.54 17.80 -3.14
CA PRO A 127 15.29 19.05 -3.09
C PRO A 127 14.82 19.99 -1.97
N HIS A 128 13.74 19.66 -1.26
CA HIS A 128 13.07 20.57 -0.33
C HIS A 128 13.63 20.55 1.09
N HIS A 129 14.55 19.64 1.38
CA HIS A 129 15.29 19.61 2.66
C HIS A 129 16.61 18.84 2.52
N PRO A 130 17.60 19.09 3.43
CA PRO A 130 18.96 18.59 3.25
C PRO A 130 19.10 17.06 3.33
N ILE A 131 18.18 16.36 4.00
CA ILE A 131 18.22 14.89 4.11
C ILE A 131 17.80 14.22 2.80
N GLY A 132 16.90 14.85 2.05
CA GLY A 132 16.39 14.31 0.78
C GLY A 132 15.43 13.13 0.92
N ALA A 133 14.95 12.80 2.12
CA ALA A 133 13.95 11.76 2.33
C ALA A 133 12.56 12.21 1.85
N LYS A 134 11.71 11.25 1.53
CA LYS A 134 10.29 11.45 1.18
C LYS A 134 9.43 10.50 2.01
N GLY A 135 8.13 10.73 2.09
CA GLY A 135 7.22 9.80 2.76
C GLY A 135 7.23 8.41 2.10
N VAL A 136 6.92 7.36 2.87
CA VAL A 136 6.82 5.98 2.36
C VAL A 136 5.61 5.26 2.92
N GLY A 137 5.02 5.73 4.01
CA GLY A 137 3.98 5.01 4.74
C GLY A 137 2.76 4.64 3.91
N GLU A 138 2.32 5.52 3.01
CA GLU A 138 1.14 5.30 2.18
C GLU A 138 1.46 4.94 0.72
N SER A 139 2.71 5.13 0.27
CA SER A 139 3.10 4.93 -1.13
C SER A 139 2.65 3.58 -1.70
N PRO A 140 2.92 2.44 -1.04
CA PRO A 140 2.51 1.14 -1.57
C PRO A 140 1.00 0.95 -1.60
N ASN A 141 0.29 1.52 -0.63
CA ASN A 141 -1.16 1.38 -0.51
C ASN A 141 -1.93 2.22 -1.56
N VAL A 142 -1.35 3.30 -2.04
CA VAL A 142 -1.99 4.14 -3.07
C VAL A 142 -2.04 3.44 -4.43
N GLY A 143 -0.97 2.77 -4.83
CA GLY A 143 -0.86 2.20 -6.18
C GLY A 143 -1.19 0.72 -6.29
N SER A 144 -1.00 -0.06 -5.23
CA SER A 144 -1.16 -1.51 -5.30
C SER A 144 -2.60 -1.99 -5.53
N PRO A 145 -3.67 -1.39 -4.95
CA PRO A 145 -5.04 -1.81 -5.26
C PRO A 145 -5.35 -1.71 -6.76
N ALA A 146 -4.95 -0.60 -7.38
CA ALA A 146 -5.14 -0.41 -8.81
C ALA A 146 -4.35 -1.44 -9.65
N ALA A 147 -3.11 -1.77 -9.24
CA ALA A 147 -2.30 -2.78 -9.93
C ALA A 147 -2.95 -4.17 -9.86
N PHE A 148 -3.50 -4.57 -8.71
CA PHE A 148 -4.22 -5.83 -8.56
C PHE A 148 -5.46 -5.89 -9.44
N VAL A 149 -6.31 -4.86 -9.36
CA VAL A 149 -7.56 -4.82 -10.13
C VAL A 149 -7.27 -4.80 -11.63
N ASN A 150 -6.30 -4.01 -12.09
CA ASN A 150 -5.91 -3.98 -13.49
C ASN A 150 -5.45 -5.35 -13.98
N ALA A 151 -4.68 -6.09 -13.18
CA ALA A 151 -4.23 -7.44 -13.54
C ALA A 151 -5.42 -8.43 -13.67
N VAL A 152 -6.42 -8.33 -12.79
CA VAL A 152 -7.65 -9.15 -12.89
C VAL A 152 -8.43 -8.79 -14.14
N ILE A 153 -8.63 -7.50 -14.41
CA ILE A 153 -9.34 -7.05 -15.62
C ILE A 153 -8.59 -7.45 -16.89
N ASP A 154 -7.26 -7.36 -16.88
CA ASP A 154 -6.44 -7.82 -18.01
C ASP A 154 -6.63 -9.34 -18.26
N ALA A 155 -6.59 -10.15 -17.20
CA ALA A 155 -6.82 -11.59 -17.28
C ALA A 155 -8.22 -11.95 -17.83
N LEU A 156 -9.23 -11.12 -17.58
CA LEU A 156 -10.61 -11.30 -18.01
C LEU A 156 -10.95 -10.57 -19.32
N SER A 157 -10.05 -9.74 -19.82
CA SER A 157 -10.26 -8.95 -21.05
C SER A 157 -10.58 -9.77 -22.29
N PRO A 158 -10.02 -11.00 -22.49
CA PRO A 158 -10.39 -11.87 -23.61
C PRO A 158 -11.86 -12.32 -23.56
N LEU A 159 -12.51 -12.30 -22.39
CA LEU A 159 -13.94 -12.59 -22.23
C LEU A 159 -14.83 -11.35 -22.42
N GLY A 160 -14.23 -10.18 -22.66
CA GLY A 160 -14.95 -8.91 -22.80
C GLY A 160 -15.26 -8.19 -21.51
N VAL A 161 -14.78 -8.67 -20.35
CA VAL A 161 -14.90 -7.97 -19.06
C VAL A 161 -13.97 -6.75 -19.06
N ARG A 162 -14.51 -5.58 -18.72
CA ARG A 162 -13.79 -4.31 -18.76
C ARG A 162 -13.71 -3.60 -17.40
N HIS A 163 -14.56 -3.99 -16.46
CA HIS A 163 -14.63 -3.37 -15.15
C HIS A 163 -15.26 -4.31 -14.13
N ILE A 164 -14.74 -4.28 -12.91
CA ILE A 164 -15.31 -4.87 -11.69
C ILE A 164 -15.02 -3.90 -10.55
N ASP A 165 -16.04 -3.52 -9.78
CA ASP A 165 -15.87 -2.66 -8.60
C ASP A 165 -15.14 -3.38 -7.47
N MET A 166 -14.21 -2.66 -6.81
CA MET A 166 -13.54 -3.17 -5.61
C MET A 166 -14.52 -3.36 -4.43
N PRO A 167 -14.23 -4.30 -3.54
CA PRO A 167 -13.22 -5.35 -3.66
C PRO A 167 -13.59 -6.34 -4.78
N VAL A 168 -12.57 -6.84 -5.49
CA VAL A 168 -12.72 -7.81 -6.59
C VAL A 168 -12.83 -9.20 -5.99
N THR A 169 -13.95 -9.45 -5.28
CA THR A 169 -14.19 -10.71 -4.60
C THR A 169 -14.40 -11.86 -5.59
N ARG A 170 -14.17 -13.07 -5.10
CA ARG A 170 -14.38 -14.30 -5.86
C ARG A 170 -15.76 -14.37 -6.53
N ASP A 171 -16.82 -13.98 -5.80
CA ASP A 171 -18.19 -13.95 -6.31
C ASP A 171 -18.37 -12.90 -7.43
N LYS A 172 -17.84 -11.69 -7.26
CA LYS A 172 -17.90 -10.65 -8.30
C LYS A 172 -17.17 -11.07 -9.58
N VAL A 173 -15.99 -11.70 -9.43
CA VAL A 173 -15.22 -12.23 -10.57
C VAL A 173 -16.01 -13.33 -11.28
N TRP A 174 -16.53 -14.29 -10.52
CA TRP A 174 -17.32 -15.38 -11.09
C TRP A 174 -18.55 -14.87 -11.85
N ARG A 175 -19.31 -13.94 -11.27
CA ARG A 175 -20.47 -13.32 -11.93
C ARG A 175 -20.07 -12.60 -13.22
N ALA A 176 -19.00 -11.81 -13.19
CA ALA A 176 -18.52 -11.09 -14.37
C ALA A 176 -18.16 -12.06 -15.52
N ILE A 177 -17.57 -13.22 -15.22
CA ILE A 177 -17.26 -14.26 -16.20
C ILE A 177 -18.57 -14.83 -16.78
N ARG A 178 -19.52 -15.23 -15.94
CA ARG A 178 -20.81 -15.81 -16.38
C ARG A 178 -21.61 -14.83 -17.22
N ASP A 179 -21.67 -13.56 -16.83
CA ASP A 179 -22.37 -12.52 -17.59
C ASP A 179 -21.72 -12.27 -18.96
N ALA A 180 -20.40 -12.38 -19.06
CA ALA A 180 -19.68 -12.23 -20.31
C ALA A 180 -19.94 -13.43 -21.25
N GLU A 181 -19.90 -14.65 -20.74
CA GLU A 181 -20.20 -15.88 -21.48
C GLU A 181 -21.64 -15.86 -22.02
N ALA A 182 -22.61 -15.49 -21.17
CA ALA A 182 -24.02 -15.40 -21.58
C ALA A 182 -24.30 -14.34 -22.67
N LYS A 183 -23.44 -13.31 -22.79
CA LYS A 183 -23.55 -12.33 -23.89
C LYS A 183 -23.00 -12.88 -25.21
N THR A 184 -21.98 -13.73 -25.14
CA THR A 184 -21.35 -14.34 -26.32
C THR A 184 -22.22 -15.42 -26.93
N ASP A 185 -23.01 -16.12 -26.10
CA ASP A 185 -23.92 -17.20 -26.54
C ASP A 185 -25.28 -16.69 -27.07
N ARG A 186 -25.53 -15.39 -27.10
CA ARG A 186 -26.72 -14.81 -27.71
C ARG A 186 -26.48 -14.68 -29.22
N PRO A 187 -27.35 -15.30 -30.05
CA PRO A 187 -27.26 -15.28 -31.51
C PRO A 187 -27.45 -13.86 -32.09
#